data_33f6ac6339ebb08453e414cc6ea58b8a
#
_entry.id   33f6ac6339ebb08453e414cc6ea58b8a
#
_cell.length_a   1.000
_cell.length_b   1.000
_cell.length_c   1.000
_cell.angle_alpha   90.00
_cell.angle_beta   90.00
_cell.angle_gamma   90.00
#
_symmetry.space_group_name_H-M   'P 1'
#
loop_
_entity.id
_entity.type
_entity.pdbx_description
1 polymer ?
#
loop_
_entity_poly.entity_id
_entity_poly.type
_entity_poly.pdbx_seq_one_letter_code
_entity_poly.pdbx_strand_id
1 'polypeptide(L)'
;RLFGIDPWQDPTPYGRVGFVPESEKLHDWMTAFDFVTTFARLHGFTRDEAKVEAERVLDFVNLKDVMHTQIGRYSKGMRQRVKIAHALVNDPELIVLDEPLTGCDPLARTTIMNVVRELGRMGRTVLVSSHILGEIERITEQIVLLHRGQVLALGNVHGIREQLDRIPHRIHIHCEDGKRLAKSIIDMDHVHGVMIPSSGIVDVLTHDLGAVQQHLPALLIEGGFKVTRIENPDDDLESVI
;
A
#
# COMPACT_ATOMS: atom_id res chain seq x y z
N ARG A 1 3.15 -23.20 -2.51
CA ARG A 1 2.15 -24.16 -1.98
C ARG A 1 1.21 -23.40 -1.04
N LEU A 2 -0.09 -23.73 -1.07
CA LEU A 2 -1.09 -23.24 -0.13
C LEU A 2 -1.43 -24.36 0.84
N PHE A 3 -1.25 -24.12 2.15
CA PHE A 3 -1.48 -25.14 3.19
C PHE A 3 -0.75 -26.48 2.92
N GLY A 4 0.45 -26.42 2.32
CA GLY A 4 1.26 -27.57 1.95
C GLY A 4 0.89 -28.23 0.61
N ILE A 5 -0.22 -27.84 -0.02
CA ILE A 5 -0.77 -28.39 -1.26
C ILE A 5 -0.36 -27.52 -2.45
N ASP A 6 -0.10 -28.14 -3.61
CA ASP A 6 0.11 -27.43 -4.87
C ASP A 6 -1.25 -27.06 -5.48
N PRO A 7 -1.62 -25.76 -5.51
CA PRO A 7 -2.95 -25.34 -5.95
C PRO A 7 -3.19 -25.54 -7.46
N TRP A 8 -2.13 -25.81 -8.25
CA TRP A 8 -2.26 -26.15 -9.68
C TRP A 8 -2.67 -27.59 -9.91
N GLN A 9 -2.37 -28.47 -8.94
CA GLN A 9 -2.72 -29.88 -9.01
C GLN A 9 -4.01 -30.21 -8.27
N ASP A 10 -4.28 -29.49 -7.17
CA ASP A 10 -5.45 -29.69 -6.32
C ASP A 10 -6.04 -28.32 -5.93
N PRO A 11 -7.28 -28.00 -6.38
CA PRO A 11 -7.92 -26.71 -6.10
C PRO A 11 -8.52 -26.60 -4.68
N THR A 12 -8.52 -27.67 -3.89
CA THR A 12 -9.13 -27.67 -2.53
C THR A 12 -8.66 -26.55 -1.62
N PRO A 13 -7.39 -26.11 -1.65
CA PRO A 13 -6.93 -24.98 -0.82
C PRO A 13 -7.66 -23.66 -1.07
N TYR A 14 -8.20 -23.45 -2.29
CA TYR A 14 -8.89 -22.19 -2.61
C TYR A 14 -10.16 -21.99 -1.78
N GLY A 15 -10.83 -23.06 -1.33
CA GLY A 15 -11.97 -22.96 -0.42
C GLY A 15 -11.64 -22.36 0.95
N ARG A 16 -10.34 -22.28 1.32
CA ARG A 16 -9.83 -21.73 2.58
C ARG A 16 -9.19 -20.36 2.40
N VAL A 17 -9.27 -19.76 1.20
CA VAL A 17 -8.65 -18.48 0.85
C VAL A 17 -9.74 -17.47 0.49
N GLY A 18 -9.69 -16.29 1.10
CA GLY A 18 -10.41 -15.11 0.66
C GLY A 18 -9.47 -14.20 -0.14
N PHE A 19 -9.89 -13.76 -1.33
CA PHE A 19 -9.07 -12.90 -2.18
C PHE A 19 -9.81 -11.62 -2.55
N VAL A 20 -9.16 -10.49 -2.37
CA VAL A 20 -9.66 -9.16 -2.77
C VAL A 20 -8.68 -8.57 -3.77
N PRO A 21 -9.01 -8.55 -5.06
CA PRO A 21 -8.18 -7.92 -6.09
C PRO A 21 -8.27 -6.40 -6.02
N GLU A 22 -7.26 -5.70 -6.53
CA GLU A 22 -7.25 -4.25 -6.70
C GLU A 22 -8.44 -3.76 -7.54
N SER A 23 -8.78 -4.49 -8.62
CA SER A 23 -9.83 -4.10 -9.57
C SER A 23 -11.22 -3.97 -8.93
N GLU A 24 -11.98 -2.93 -9.32
CA GLU A 24 -13.28 -2.59 -8.73
C GLU A 24 -14.48 -3.23 -9.43
N LYS A 25 -14.38 -4.47 -9.89
CA LYS A 25 -15.48 -5.12 -10.63
C LYS A 25 -16.57 -5.64 -9.68
N LEU A 26 -17.43 -4.74 -9.22
CA LEU A 26 -18.67 -5.06 -8.52
C LEU A 26 -19.88 -4.84 -9.44
N HIS A 27 -20.99 -5.53 -9.16
CA HIS A 27 -22.24 -5.35 -9.88
C HIS A 27 -23.04 -4.17 -9.31
N ASP A 28 -22.95 -3.01 -9.95
CA ASP A 28 -23.52 -1.73 -9.46
C ASP A 28 -25.05 -1.75 -9.26
N TRP A 29 -25.75 -2.61 -9.97
CA TRP A 29 -27.20 -2.78 -9.87
C TRP A 29 -27.64 -3.67 -8.70
N MET A 30 -26.74 -4.46 -8.10
CA MET A 30 -27.03 -5.28 -6.94
C MET A 30 -26.93 -4.46 -5.64
N THR A 31 -27.62 -4.91 -4.60
CA THR A 31 -27.33 -4.46 -3.23
C THR A 31 -26.09 -5.21 -2.71
N ALA A 32 -25.41 -4.67 -1.69
CA ALA A 32 -24.30 -5.38 -1.07
C ALA A 32 -24.77 -6.71 -0.46
N PHE A 33 -25.95 -6.73 0.14
CA PHE A 33 -26.55 -7.93 0.68
C PHE A 33 -26.81 -9.01 -0.39
N ASP A 34 -27.42 -8.64 -1.51
CA ASP A 34 -27.68 -9.60 -2.60
C ASP A 34 -26.38 -10.12 -3.21
N PHE A 35 -25.39 -9.24 -3.38
CA PHE A 35 -24.07 -9.60 -3.90
C PHE A 35 -23.41 -10.65 -3.00
N VAL A 36 -23.23 -10.36 -1.70
CA VAL A 36 -22.57 -11.26 -0.77
C VAL A 36 -23.36 -12.55 -0.57
N THR A 37 -24.70 -12.48 -0.48
CA THR A 37 -25.57 -13.67 -0.39
C THR A 37 -25.41 -14.59 -1.62
N THR A 38 -25.29 -14.00 -2.82
CA THR A 38 -25.09 -14.79 -4.05
C THR A 38 -23.78 -15.57 -4.00
N PHE A 39 -22.69 -14.94 -3.57
CA PHE A 39 -21.40 -15.63 -3.44
C PHE A 39 -21.38 -16.66 -2.30
N ALA A 40 -22.04 -16.39 -1.17
CA ALA A 40 -22.23 -17.39 -0.13
C ALA A 40 -22.89 -18.66 -0.68
N ARG A 41 -23.92 -18.50 -1.52
CA ARG A 41 -24.56 -19.63 -2.19
C ARG A 41 -23.66 -20.38 -3.14
N LEU A 42 -22.77 -19.69 -3.85
CA LEU A 42 -21.77 -20.33 -4.72
C LEU A 42 -20.73 -21.12 -3.91
N HIS A 43 -20.49 -20.75 -2.66
CA HIS A 43 -19.68 -21.52 -1.71
C HIS A 43 -20.43 -22.70 -1.07
N GLY A 44 -21.70 -22.96 -1.44
CA GLY A 44 -22.45 -24.13 -1.00
C GLY A 44 -23.39 -23.90 0.19
N PHE A 45 -23.50 -22.67 0.72
CA PHE A 45 -24.47 -22.34 1.75
C PHE A 45 -25.91 -22.51 1.22
N THR A 46 -26.83 -22.99 2.06
CA THR A 46 -28.26 -22.94 1.78
C THR A 46 -28.74 -21.47 1.68
N ARG A 47 -29.95 -21.26 1.19
CA ARG A 47 -30.50 -19.90 1.03
C ARG A 47 -30.54 -19.12 2.33
N ASP A 48 -30.91 -19.77 3.43
CA ASP A 48 -31.08 -19.09 4.70
C ASP A 48 -29.74 -18.91 5.43
N GLU A 49 -28.84 -19.89 5.38
CA GLU A 49 -27.45 -19.75 5.86
C GLU A 49 -26.71 -18.63 5.12
N ALA A 50 -26.86 -18.53 3.80
CA ALA A 50 -26.22 -17.49 2.99
C ALA A 50 -26.65 -16.09 3.40
N LYS A 51 -27.92 -15.90 3.79
CA LYS A 51 -28.39 -14.59 4.28
C LYS A 51 -27.78 -14.23 5.64
N VAL A 52 -27.79 -15.19 6.56
CA VAL A 52 -27.20 -15.00 7.91
C VAL A 52 -25.71 -14.67 7.78
N GLU A 53 -25.01 -15.39 6.92
CA GLU A 53 -23.58 -15.16 6.71
C GLU A 53 -23.30 -13.82 6.01
N ALA A 54 -24.12 -13.42 5.04
CA ALA A 54 -24.03 -12.12 4.41
C ALA A 54 -24.23 -10.97 5.40
N GLU A 55 -25.25 -11.08 6.29
CA GLU A 55 -25.46 -10.09 7.35
C GLU A 55 -24.25 -10.03 8.29
N ARG A 56 -23.73 -11.17 8.72
CA ARG A 56 -22.56 -11.25 9.61
C ARG A 56 -21.34 -10.55 9.02
N VAL A 57 -20.96 -10.85 7.77
CA VAL A 57 -19.76 -10.27 7.18
C VAL A 57 -19.95 -8.81 6.80
N LEU A 58 -21.15 -8.38 6.40
CA LEU A 58 -21.45 -6.97 6.13
C LEU A 58 -21.47 -6.12 7.41
N ASP A 59 -21.94 -6.68 8.52
CA ASP A 59 -21.85 -6.04 9.84
C ASP A 59 -20.37 -5.90 10.27
N PHE A 60 -19.57 -6.95 10.11
CA PHE A 60 -18.15 -6.95 10.42
C PHE A 60 -17.35 -5.85 9.67
N VAL A 61 -17.71 -5.57 8.43
CA VAL A 61 -17.07 -4.48 7.64
C VAL A 61 -17.78 -3.12 7.79
N ASN A 62 -18.69 -2.96 8.76
CA ASN A 62 -19.45 -1.72 9.03
C ASN A 62 -20.29 -1.25 7.82
N LEU A 63 -21.03 -2.15 7.19
CA LEU A 63 -21.98 -1.85 6.11
C LEU A 63 -23.43 -2.26 6.40
N LYS A 64 -23.73 -2.73 7.64
CA LYS A 64 -25.05 -3.23 8.05
C LYS A 64 -26.20 -2.26 7.71
N ASP A 65 -26.05 -1.00 8.10
CA ASP A 65 -27.12 0.00 7.96
C ASP A 65 -27.44 0.35 6.50
N VAL A 66 -26.53 0.04 5.60
CA VAL A 66 -26.63 0.39 4.17
C VAL A 66 -26.65 -0.83 3.25
N MET A 67 -26.59 -2.06 3.79
CA MET A 67 -26.41 -3.28 3.01
C MET A 67 -27.48 -3.53 1.93
N HIS A 68 -28.68 -2.97 2.08
CA HIS A 68 -29.77 -3.04 1.11
C HIS A 68 -29.77 -1.90 0.08
N THR A 69 -28.75 -1.02 0.13
CA THR A 69 -28.55 0.02 -0.89
C THR A 69 -27.74 -0.54 -2.05
N GLN A 70 -28.05 -0.12 -3.29
CA GLN A 70 -27.31 -0.53 -4.48
C GLN A 70 -25.83 -0.12 -4.40
N ILE A 71 -24.94 -1.02 -4.78
CA ILE A 71 -23.48 -0.82 -4.77
C ILE A 71 -23.05 0.37 -5.65
N GLY A 72 -23.78 0.67 -6.72
CA GLY A 72 -23.52 1.83 -7.57
C GLY A 72 -23.62 3.17 -6.87
N ARG A 73 -24.26 3.23 -5.68
CA ARG A 73 -24.35 4.44 -4.84
C ARG A 73 -23.27 4.54 -3.77
N TYR A 74 -22.41 3.53 -3.67
CA TYR A 74 -21.38 3.45 -2.64
C TYR A 74 -20.16 4.28 -3.00
N SER A 75 -19.53 4.87 -1.96
CA SER A 75 -18.19 5.44 -2.09
C SER A 75 -17.17 4.36 -2.41
N LYS A 76 -15.99 4.74 -2.90
CA LYS A 76 -14.90 3.79 -3.19
C LYS A 76 -14.54 2.94 -1.96
N GLY A 77 -14.44 3.54 -0.78
CA GLY A 77 -14.17 2.83 0.47
C GLY A 77 -15.31 1.89 0.91
N MET A 78 -16.58 2.21 0.62
CA MET A 78 -17.69 1.30 0.85
C MET A 78 -17.64 0.11 -0.11
N ARG A 79 -17.35 0.35 -1.38
CA ARG A 79 -17.16 -0.70 -2.42
C ARG A 79 -16.02 -1.65 -2.03
N GLN A 80 -14.91 -1.11 -1.54
CA GLN A 80 -13.78 -1.92 -1.06
C GLN A 80 -14.19 -2.82 0.11
N ARG A 81 -14.99 -2.29 1.05
CA ARG A 81 -15.50 -3.08 2.18
C ARG A 81 -16.48 -4.18 1.74
N VAL A 82 -17.26 -3.98 0.67
CA VAL A 82 -18.07 -5.05 0.07
C VAL A 82 -17.19 -6.18 -0.48
N LYS A 83 -16.08 -5.84 -1.15
CA LYS A 83 -15.11 -6.86 -1.64
C LYS A 83 -14.51 -7.66 -0.48
N ILE A 84 -14.16 -6.98 0.63
CA ILE A 84 -13.66 -7.66 1.83
C ILE A 84 -14.74 -8.56 2.42
N ALA A 85 -15.99 -8.09 2.59
CA ALA A 85 -17.10 -8.92 3.07
C ALA A 85 -17.31 -10.16 2.20
N HIS A 86 -17.25 -10.00 0.87
CA HIS A 86 -17.33 -11.11 -0.07
C HIS A 86 -16.21 -12.13 0.17
N ALA A 87 -14.97 -11.67 0.34
CA ALA A 87 -13.83 -12.56 0.57
C ALA A 87 -13.90 -13.30 1.93
N LEU A 88 -14.69 -12.81 2.88
CA LEU A 88 -14.84 -13.40 4.22
C LEU A 88 -16.01 -14.38 4.33
N VAL A 89 -16.85 -14.49 3.32
CA VAL A 89 -18.13 -15.22 3.37
C VAL A 89 -18.00 -16.72 3.66
N ASN A 90 -16.89 -17.32 3.24
CA ASN A 90 -16.60 -18.75 3.48
C ASN A 90 -15.67 -18.99 4.67
N ASP A 91 -15.55 -18.02 5.58
CA ASP A 91 -14.70 -18.08 6.78
C ASP A 91 -13.26 -18.52 6.50
N PRO A 92 -12.51 -17.82 5.62
CA PRO A 92 -11.20 -18.25 5.15
C PRO A 92 -10.14 -18.21 6.26
N GLU A 93 -9.15 -19.09 6.16
CA GLU A 93 -7.97 -19.11 7.04
C GLU A 93 -6.88 -18.14 6.56
N LEU A 94 -6.79 -17.93 5.25
CA LEU A 94 -5.90 -16.97 4.60
C LEU A 94 -6.71 -15.92 3.84
N ILE A 95 -6.47 -14.66 4.13
CA ILE A 95 -7.07 -13.53 3.41
C ILE A 95 -5.95 -12.78 2.66
N VAL A 96 -6.11 -12.62 1.35
CA VAL A 96 -5.17 -11.87 0.50
C VAL A 96 -5.86 -10.61 -0.01
N LEU A 97 -5.30 -9.46 0.32
CA LEU A 97 -5.84 -8.14 -0.04
C LEU A 97 -4.82 -7.42 -0.92
N ASP A 98 -5.19 -7.22 -2.17
CA ASP A 98 -4.33 -6.53 -3.14
C ASP A 98 -4.69 -5.05 -3.21
N GLU A 99 -3.77 -4.18 -2.77
CA GLU A 99 -3.91 -2.72 -2.69
C GLU A 99 -5.25 -2.26 -2.07
N PRO A 100 -5.67 -2.76 -0.89
CA PRO A 100 -7.02 -2.55 -0.37
C PRO A 100 -7.33 -1.10 0.02
N LEU A 101 -6.31 -0.23 0.16
CA LEU A 101 -6.44 1.15 0.61
C LEU A 101 -6.40 2.16 -0.55
N THR A 102 -6.05 1.70 -1.76
CA THR A 102 -5.87 2.56 -2.93
C THR A 102 -7.14 3.32 -3.31
N GLY A 103 -7.01 4.66 -3.38
CA GLY A 103 -8.10 5.58 -3.73
C GLY A 103 -9.22 5.70 -2.68
N CYS A 104 -9.03 5.16 -1.48
CA CYS A 104 -9.93 5.40 -0.35
C CYS A 104 -9.64 6.74 0.32
N ASP A 105 -10.69 7.38 0.83
CA ASP A 105 -10.54 8.55 1.70
C ASP A 105 -9.95 8.16 3.07
N PRO A 106 -9.41 9.11 3.87
CA PRO A 106 -8.73 8.81 5.12
C PRO A 106 -9.59 8.03 6.14
N LEU A 107 -10.89 8.29 6.20
CA LEU A 107 -11.81 7.60 7.11
C LEU A 107 -12.03 6.15 6.66
N ALA A 108 -12.23 5.93 5.37
CA ALA A 108 -12.37 4.60 4.80
C ALA A 108 -11.09 3.77 4.98
N ARG A 109 -9.90 4.37 4.77
CA ARG A 109 -8.60 3.72 5.03
C ARG A 109 -8.51 3.25 6.48
N THR A 110 -8.81 4.13 7.45
CA THR A 110 -8.79 3.78 8.87
C THR A 110 -9.74 2.63 9.18
N THR A 111 -10.94 2.64 8.61
CA THR A 111 -11.93 1.58 8.80
C THR A 111 -11.41 0.24 8.25
N ILE A 112 -10.85 0.22 7.04
CA ILE A 112 -10.30 -1.00 6.43
C ILE A 112 -9.11 -1.52 7.23
N MET A 113 -8.19 -0.66 7.66
CA MET A 113 -7.05 -1.05 8.51
C MET A 113 -7.52 -1.69 9.83
N ASN A 114 -8.59 -1.18 10.43
CA ASN A 114 -9.15 -1.76 11.65
C ASN A 114 -9.75 -3.16 11.39
N VAL A 115 -10.44 -3.35 10.25
CA VAL A 115 -10.94 -4.67 9.83
C VAL A 115 -9.78 -5.66 9.67
N VAL A 116 -8.69 -5.25 9.00
CA VAL A 116 -7.50 -6.10 8.80
C VAL A 116 -6.87 -6.50 10.14
N ARG A 117 -6.69 -5.55 11.07
CA ARG A 117 -6.15 -5.84 12.40
C ARG A 117 -7.04 -6.80 13.18
N GLU A 118 -8.36 -6.62 13.09
CA GLU A 118 -9.31 -7.50 13.80
C GLU A 118 -9.27 -8.92 13.27
N LEU A 119 -9.15 -9.11 11.95
CA LEU A 119 -8.93 -10.42 11.34
C LEU A 119 -7.66 -11.09 11.89
N GLY A 120 -6.56 -10.33 12.02
CA GLY A 120 -5.33 -10.83 12.63
C GLY A 120 -5.51 -11.23 14.09
N ARG A 121 -6.25 -10.44 14.91
CA ARG A 121 -6.58 -10.76 16.30
C ARG A 121 -7.45 -12.01 16.45
N MET A 122 -8.32 -12.27 15.46
CA MET A 122 -9.12 -13.48 15.38
C MET A 122 -8.29 -14.72 14.96
N GLY A 123 -6.97 -14.57 14.77
CA GLY A 123 -6.06 -15.66 14.40
C GLY A 123 -6.05 -15.99 12.90
N ARG A 124 -6.60 -15.13 12.05
CA ARG A 124 -6.53 -15.31 10.60
C ARG A 124 -5.17 -14.84 10.06
N THR A 125 -4.67 -15.53 9.05
CA THR A 125 -3.51 -15.08 8.30
C THR A 125 -3.97 -14.06 7.25
N VAL A 126 -3.45 -12.82 7.33
CA VAL A 126 -3.79 -11.76 6.36
C VAL A 126 -2.53 -11.33 5.63
N LEU A 127 -2.56 -11.40 4.31
CA LEU A 127 -1.52 -10.87 3.42
C LEU A 127 -2.07 -9.61 2.74
N VAL A 128 -1.40 -8.48 2.95
CA VAL A 128 -1.80 -7.19 2.38
C VAL A 128 -0.68 -6.66 1.50
N SER A 129 -0.97 -6.32 0.26
CA SER A 129 -0.06 -5.52 -0.57
C SER A 129 -0.33 -4.03 -0.41
N SER A 130 0.71 -3.22 -0.43
CA SER A 130 0.64 -1.75 -0.55
C SER A 130 1.99 -1.22 -1.03
N HIS A 131 1.98 -0.15 -1.80
CA HIS A 131 3.17 0.60 -2.18
C HIS A 131 3.49 1.74 -1.19
N ILE A 132 2.67 1.93 -0.14
CA ILE A 132 2.84 2.98 0.87
C ILE A 132 3.27 2.35 2.20
N LEU A 133 4.56 2.46 2.53
CA LEU A 133 5.13 1.87 3.75
C LEU A 133 4.43 2.35 5.02
N GLY A 134 4.12 3.64 5.13
CA GLY A 134 3.43 4.21 6.29
C GLY A 134 2.01 3.68 6.53
N GLU A 135 1.35 3.10 5.52
CA GLU A 135 0.09 2.39 5.69
C GLU A 135 0.31 1.01 6.29
N ILE A 136 1.33 0.30 5.81
CA ILE A 136 1.68 -1.04 6.31
C ILE A 136 2.14 -1.00 7.76
N GLU A 137 2.97 -0.03 8.14
CA GLU A 137 3.43 0.19 9.53
C GLU A 137 2.25 0.30 10.53
N ARG A 138 1.13 0.85 10.06
CA ARG A 138 -0.09 0.96 10.87
C ARG A 138 -0.88 -0.34 10.98
N ILE A 139 -0.59 -1.35 10.17
CA ILE A 139 -1.31 -2.63 10.12
C ILE A 139 -0.50 -3.73 10.80
N THR A 140 0.80 -3.82 10.49
CA THR A 140 1.66 -4.91 10.93
C THR A 140 3.10 -4.44 11.13
N GLU A 141 3.84 -5.21 11.95
CA GLU A 141 5.29 -5.04 12.13
C GLU A 141 6.10 -5.94 11.20
N GLN A 142 5.47 -6.93 10.54
CA GLN A 142 6.16 -7.88 9.66
C GLN A 142 5.87 -7.57 8.21
N ILE A 143 6.92 -7.37 7.42
CA ILE A 143 6.82 -7.07 5.99
C ILE A 143 7.71 -7.96 5.15
N VAL A 144 7.32 -8.11 3.89
CA VAL A 144 8.12 -8.66 2.80
C VAL A 144 8.28 -7.56 1.77
N LEU A 145 9.50 -7.11 1.54
CA LEU A 145 9.80 -6.14 0.50
C LEU A 145 10.10 -6.86 -0.81
N LEU A 146 9.33 -6.52 -1.84
CA LEU A 146 9.43 -7.12 -3.18
C LEU A 146 9.86 -6.06 -4.20
N HIS A 147 10.82 -6.39 -5.04
CA HIS A 147 11.21 -5.57 -6.18
C HIS A 147 11.49 -6.45 -7.41
N ARG A 148 10.91 -6.11 -8.55
CA ARG A 148 11.06 -6.84 -9.83
C ARG A 148 10.89 -8.35 -9.69
N GLY A 149 9.93 -8.79 -8.87
CA GLY A 149 9.65 -10.21 -8.63
C GLY A 149 10.64 -10.93 -7.70
N GLN A 150 11.54 -10.21 -7.05
CA GLN A 150 12.48 -10.76 -6.07
C GLN A 150 12.18 -10.26 -4.65
N VAL A 151 12.40 -11.13 -3.65
CA VAL A 151 12.35 -10.73 -2.25
C VAL A 151 13.65 -10.03 -1.90
N LEU A 152 13.59 -8.75 -1.54
CA LEU A 152 14.75 -7.97 -1.13
C LEU A 152 14.97 -8.03 0.37
N ALA A 153 13.90 -7.97 1.16
CA ALA A 153 13.96 -8.04 2.60
C ALA A 153 12.73 -8.73 3.17
N LEU A 154 12.91 -9.37 4.32
CA LEU A 154 11.84 -9.99 5.09
C LEU A 154 12.13 -9.73 6.56
N GLY A 155 11.15 -9.21 7.31
CA GLY A 155 11.30 -9.01 8.73
C GLY A 155 10.48 -7.88 9.31
N ASN A 156 10.95 -7.34 10.43
CA ASN A 156 10.30 -6.23 11.12
C ASN A 156 10.50 -4.94 10.33
N VAL A 157 9.42 -4.19 10.14
CA VAL A 157 9.38 -2.93 9.39
C VAL A 157 10.39 -1.89 9.91
N HIS A 158 10.55 -1.79 11.23
CA HIS A 158 11.51 -0.84 11.83
C HIS A 158 12.95 -1.19 11.49
N GLY A 159 13.32 -2.49 11.58
CA GLY A 159 14.66 -2.95 11.22
C GLY A 159 14.98 -2.77 9.72
N ILE A 160 13.98 -2.96 8.85
CA ILE A 160 14.13 -2.72 7.41
C ILE A 160 14.26 -1.22 7.14
N ARG A 161 13.45 -0.38 7.79
CA ARG A 161 13.52 1.09 7.68
C ARG A 161 14.89 1.62 8.12
N GLU A 162 15.42 1.18 9.27
CA GLU A 162 16.77 1.56 9.72
C GLU A 162 17.86 1.21 8.69
N GLN A 163 17.70 0.12 7.96
CA GLN A 163 18.61 -0.24 6.87
C GLN A 163 18.43 0.66 5.65
N LEU A 164 17.20 1.03 5.30
CA LEU A 164 16.89 1.97 4.23
C LEU A 164 17.36 3.39 4.58
N ASP A 165 17.17 3.84 5.82
CA ASP A 165 17.62 5.15 6.32
C ASP A 165 19.16 5.31 6.30
N ARG A 166 19.91 4.19 6.22
CA ARG A 166 21.37 4.21 6.00
C ARG A 166 21.76 4.49 4.55
N ILE A 167 20.82 4.33 3.61
CA ILE A 167 21.02 4.69 2.20
C ILE A 167 20.74 6.18 2.09
N PRO A 168 21.71 7.01 1.64
CA PRO A 168 21.48 8.44 1.52
C PRO A 168 20.40 8.73 0.46
N HIS A 169 19.46 9.58 0.80
CA HIS A 169 18.49 10.12 -0.16
C HIS A 169 19.21 10.89 -1.26
N ARG A 170 18.66 10.86 -2.47
CA ARG A 170 19.20 11.53 -3.62
C ARG A 170 18.26 12.65 -4.07
N ILE A 171 18.79 13.86 -4.22
CA ILE A 171 18.07 15.00 -4.80
C ILE A 171 18.70 15.30 -6.15
N HIS A 172 17.92 15.22 -7.23
CA HIS A 172 18.32 15.63 -8.58
C HIS A 172 18.02 17.11 -8.78
N ILE A 173 19.04 17.90 -9.10
CA ILE A 173 18.91 19.33 -9.39
C ILE A 173 19.33 19.60 -10.83
N HIS A 174 18.41 20.04 -11.66
CA HIS A 174 18.66 20.44 -13.03
C HIS A 174 19.10 21.91 -13.06
N CYS A 175 20.37 22.16 -13.41
CA CYS A 175 21.00 23.47 -13.36
C CYS A 175 21.98 23.67 -14.52
N GLU A 176 22.00 24.89 -15.15
CA GLU A 176 22.91 25.22 -16.26
C GLU A 176 24.39 25.12 -15.84
N ASP A 177 24.74 25.54 -14.60
CA ASP A 177 26.12 25.52 -14.08
C ASP A 177 26.26 24.50 -12.94
N GLY A 178 26.14 23.21 -13.29
CA GLY A 178 26.19 22.11 -12.32
C GLY A 178 27.50 22.03 -11.54
N LYS A 179 28.64 22.38 -12.14
CA LYS A 179 29.95 22.35 -11.44
C LYS A 179 30.05 23.39 -10.35
N ARG A 180 29.55 24.61 -10.60
CA ARG A 180 29.53 25.69 -9.63
C ARG A 180 28.55 25.38 -8.51
N LEU A 181 27.37 24.86 -8.86
CA LEU A 181 26.37 24.43 -7.91
C LEU A 181 26.90 23.32 -6.98
N ALA A 182 27.51 22.27 -7.55
CA ALA A 182 28.08 21.17 -6.78
C ALA A 182 29.12 21.64 -5.74
N LYS A 183 29.97 22.62 -6.10
CA LYS A 183 30.93 23.22 -5.16
C LYS A 183 30.28 24.00 -4.02
N SER A 184 29.13 24.63 -4.28
CA SER A 184 28.43 25.40 -3.26
C SER A 184 27.61 24.50 -2.31
N ILE A 185 27.18 23.35 -2.80
CA ILE A 185 26.36 22.42 -2.02
C ILE A 185 27.21 21.46 -1.19
N ILE A 186 28.42 21.10 -1.63
CA ILE A 186 29.24 20.08 -0.96
C ILE A 186 29.58 20.46 0.51
N ASP A 187 29.68 21.76 0.82
CA ASP A 187 30.01 22.29 2.14
C ASP A 187 28.74 22.55 2.98
N MET A 188 27.56 22.24 2.46
CA MET A 188 26.29 22.45 3.17
C MET A 188 26.08 21.36 4.23
N ASP A 189 25.60 21.74 5.40
CA ASP A 189 25.27 20.82 6.48
C ASP A 189 24.28 19.74 5.98
N HIS A 190 24.42 18.52 6.48
CA HIS A 190 23.63 17.34 6.12
C HIS A 190 23.84 16.79 4.70
N VAL A 191 24.75 17.38 3.89
CA VAL A 191 25.14 16.84 2.59
C VAL A 191 26.33 15.88 2.77
N HIS A 192 26.17 14.63 2.34
CA HIS A 192 27.20 13.59 2.44
C HIS A 192 27.98 13.38 1.15
N GLY A 193 27.42 13.83 0.04
CA GLY A 193 28.09 13.74 -1.25
C GLY A 193 27.35 14.50 -2.33
N VAL A 194 28.10 14.87 -3.38
CA VAL A 194 27.55 15.52 -4.57
C VAL A 194 28.16 14.86 -5.80
N MET A 195 27.33 14.49 -6.75
CA MET A 195 27.74 13.89 -8.02
C MET A 195 27.19 14.71 -9.18
N ILE A 196 27.86 14.62 -10.34
CA ILE A 196 27.40 15.23 -11.62
C ILE A 196 27.27 14.08 -12.62
N PRO A 197 26.12 13.37 -12.65
CA PRO A 197 25.95 12.20 -13.50
C PRO A 197 25.93 12.57 -14.99
N SER A 198 25.49 13.79 -15.31
CA SER A 198 25.50 14.32 -16.68
C SER A 198 25.59 15.83 -16.67
N SER A 199 25.84 16.42 -17.82
CA SER A 199 25.85 17.88 -17.97
C SER A 199 24.48 18.44 -17.66
N GLY A 200 24.43 19.37 -16.67
CA GLY A 200 23.18 20.02 -16.27
C GLY A 200 22.40 19.31 -15.15
N ILE A 201 22.91 18.20 -14.61
CA ILE A 201 22.29 17.51 -13.45
C ILE A 201 23.30 17.41 -12.32
N VAL A 202 22.88 17.79 -11.13
CA VAL A 202 23.63 17.64 -9.88
C VAL A 202 22.84 16.76 -8.94
N ASP A 203 23.42 15.64 -8.51
CA ASP A 203 22.88 14.74 -7.51
C ASP A 203 23.46 15.08 -6.14
N VAL A 204 22.59 15.36 -5.20
CA VAL A 204 22.94 15.62 -3.80
C VAL A 204 22.53 14.42 -2.95
N LEU A 205 23.47 13.86 -2.18
CA LEU A 205 23.25 12.75 -1.29
C LEU A 205 23.14 13.25 0.15
N THR A 206 22.06 12.87 0.85
CA THR A 206 21.80 13.29 2.23
C THR A 206 21.07 12.21 3.01
N HIS A 207 21.30 12.14 4.33
CA HIS A 207 20.48 11.35 5.25
C HIS A 207 19.38 12.18 5.93
N ASP A 208 19.37 13.51 5.73
CA ASP A 208 18.35 14.42 6.24
C ASP A 208 17.78 15.28 5.11
N LEU A 209 16.81 14.68 4.39
CA LEU A 209 16.15 15.34 3.26
C LEU A 209 15.48 16.66 3.69
N GLY A 210 14.84 16.67 4.88
CA GLY A 210 14.12 17.83 5.39
C GLY A 210 15.06 19.02 5.67
N ALA A 211 16.21 18.78 6.29
CA ALA A 211 17.20 19.81 6.55
C ALA A 211 17.77 20.38 5.25
N VAL A 212 18.11 19.54 4.29
CA VAL A 212 18.62 20.01 2.97
C VAL A 212 17.54 20.79 2.22
N GLN A 213 16.30 20.32 2.17
CA GLN A 213 15.19 21.03 1.50
C GLN A 213 14.91 22.39 2.13
N GLN A 214 15.12 22.57 3.42
CA GLN A 214 14.93 23.85 4.11
C GLN A 214 16.00 24.88 3.70
N HIS A 215 17.26 24.46 3.56
CA HIS A 215 18.39 25.37 3.31
C HIS A 215 18.71 25.54 1.81
N LEU A 216 18.42 24.54 0.99
CA LEU A 216 18.72 24.54 -0.45
C LEU A 216 18.14 25.75 -1.21
N PRO A 217 16.88 26.18 -1.01
CA PRO A 217 16.32 27.33 -1.72
C PRO A 217 17.09 28.63 -1.49
N ALA A 218 17.52 28.89 -0.25
CA ALA A 218 18.30 30.09 0.10
C ALA A 218 19.63 30.08 -0.64
N LEU A 219 20.37 28.98 -0.61
CA LEU A 219 21.64 28.81 -1.32
C LEU A 219 21.49 29.01 -2.84
N LEU A 220 20.42 28.47 -3.44
CA LEU A 220 20.17 28.59 -4.88
C LEU A 220 19.89 30.06 -5.28
N ILE A 221 19.12 30.78 -4.47
CA ILE A 221 18.77 32.20 -4.71
C ILE A 221 20.00 33.10 -4.52
N GLU A 222 20.70 32.98 -3.39
CA GLU A 222 21.89 33.78 -3.06
C GLU A 222 23.02 33.53 -4.04
N GLY A 223 23.18 32.28 -4.49
CA GLY A 223 24.17 31.91 -5.49
C GLY A 223 23.78 32.30 -6.92
N GLY A 224 22.57 32.77 -7.16
CA GLY A 224 22.08 33.14 -8.49
C GLY A 224 22.06 31.96 -9.48
N PHE A 225 21.76 30.74 -9.01
CA PHE A 225 21.72 29.54 -9.83
C PHE A 225 20.41 29.46 -10.62
N LYS A 226 20.51 29.20 -11.92
CA LYS A 226 19.36 28.93 -12.76
C LYS A 226 18.98 27.45 -12.70
N VAL A 227 18.08 27.14 -11.77
CA VAL A 227 17.53 25.79 -11.61
C VAL A 227 16.21 25.70 -12.34
N THR A 228 16.06 24.64 -13.16
CA THR A 228 14.84 24.40 -13.94
C THR A 228 13.93 23.37 -13.27
N ARG A 229 14.51 22.42 -12.50
CA ARG A 229 13.77 21.34 -11.86
C ARG A 229 14.55 20.80 -10.65
N ILE A 230 13.83 20.44 -9.61
CA ILE A 230 14.34 19.69 -8.46
C ILE A 230 13.43 18.49 -8.28
N GLU A 231 14.00 17.30 -8.17
CA GLU A 231 13.29 16.04 -8.04
C GLU A 231 13.93 15.22 -6.91
N ASN A 232 13.09 14.47 -6.22
CA ASN A 232 13.53 13.43 -5.29
C ASN A 232 13.20 12.09 -5.95
N PRO A 233 14.12 11.46 -6.68
CA PRO A 233 13.85 10.17 -7.30
C PRO A 233 13.57 9.07 -6.28
N ASP A 234 13.92 9.29 -5.00
CA ASP A 234 13.81 8.32 -3.92
C ASP A 234 12.50 8.49 -3.10
N ASP A 235 11.53 9.29 -3.56
CA ASP A 235 10.23 9.46 -2.88
C ASP A 235 9.35 8.20 -2.95
N ASP A 236 9.65 7.28 -3.87
CA ASP A 236 9.02 5.96 -3.97
C ASP A 236 9.98 4.87 -3.48
N LEU A 237 9.46 3.87 -2.76
CA LEU A 237 10.22 2.66 -2.39
C LEU A 237 10.92 2.01 -3.61
N GLU A 238 10.39 2.20 -4.81
CA GLU A 238 10.98 1.72 -6.06
C GLU A 238 12.31 2.41 -6.42
N SER A 239 12.55 3.60 -5.92
CA SER A 239 13.74 4.39 -6.24
C SER A 239 14.89 4.20 -5.25
N VAL A 240 14.61 3.65 -4.08
CA VAL A 240 15.61 3.38 -3.00
C VAL A 240 16.23 1.99 -3.17
N ILE A 241 15.72 1.17 -4.08
CA ILE A 241 16.10 -0.21 -4.37
C ILE A 241 16.63 -0.35 -5.78
#